data_8113b4a93e3eaa688cd5ecf03bb56bc5
#
_entry.id   8113b4a93e3eaa688cd5ecf03bb56bc5
#
_cell.length_a   1.000
_cell.length_b   1.000
_cell.length_c   1.000
_cell.angle_alpha   90.00
_cell.angle_beta   90.00
_cell.angle_gamma   90.00
#
_symmetry.space_group_name_H-M   'P 1'
#
loop_
_entity.id
_entity.type
_entity.pdbx_description
1 polymer ?
#
loop_
_entity_poly.entity_id
_entity_poly.type
_entity_poly.pdbx_seq_one_letter_code
_entity_poly.pdbx_strand_id
1 'polypeptide(L)'
;MLDKSSIDLLRKKFSESFFFVRIFNHNKETYIWNDKTIYIKIIDNKINNINLFVKTTIKLFKEVIEKKYSNMTSRLLSVIIPNYNNELTIKKTIDSILKSNYKNIEIIIIDDCSTDKSVEIINNLYATNPLVKLCINNKNEGTFYGRNKGILMSNGYYIANVDGDDSIHPNKFSFEIENLEKENKDVFKYWGYGTDLTRLYYEKHPDNIVKKQENYNDVIFTCYRKLFNYMGYYHNSRYGADPDYFCTRAKYYKYKFYSNHTKNYYYALSTDGKNLTRIVSNSFVMNYYNSMHKKYENHEYIDMALLDDTPEFVKLFIHT
;
A
#
# COMPACT_ATOMS: atom_id res chain seq x y z
N MET A 1 7.70 -4.27 30.19
CA MET A 1 6.65 -4.07 29.17
C MET A 1 5.80 -2.90 29.63
N LEU A 2 5.55 -1.94 28.76
CA LEU A 2 4.67 -0.82 29.10
C LEU A 2 3.23 -1.30 29.26
N ASP A 3 2.49 -0.67 30.16
CA ASP A 3 1.06 -0.92 30.30
C ASP A 3 0.26 -0.30 29.14
N LYS A 4 -1.02 -0.68 29.04
CA LYS A 4 -1.90 -0.26 27.97
C LYS A 4 -2.04 1.27 27.91
N SER A 5 -2.17 1.94 29.06
CA SER A 5 -2.37 3.39 29.12
C SER A 5 -1.15 4.16 28.61
N SER A 6 0.05 3.71 28.96
CA SER A 6 1.31 4.26 28.45
C SER A 6 1.47 4.06 26.93
N ILE A 7 1.08 2.90 26.42
CA ILE A 7 1.09 2.62 24.97
C ILE A 7 0.11 3.54 24.24
N ASP A 8 -1.11 3.69 24.74
CA ASP A 8 -2.12 4.53 24.10
C ASP A 8 -1.72 6.01 24.11
N LEU A 9 -1.10 6.45 25.20
CA LEU A 9 -0.54 7.81 25.27
C LEU A 9 0.60 8.02 24.26
N LEU A 10 1.52 7.07 24.12
CA LEU A 10 2.57 7.13 23.10
C LEU A 10 2.01 7.17 21.69
N ARG A 11 1.05 6.29 21.37
CA ARG A 11 0.37 6.25 20.06
C ARG A 11 -0.26 7.58 19.73
N LYS A 12 -0.96 8.20 20.69
CA LYS A 12 -1.54 9.54 20.55
C LYS A 12 -0.46 10.58 20.24
N LYS A 13 0.63 10.61 20.98
CA LYS A 13 1.73 11.59 20.81
C LYS A 13 2.44 11.43 19.46
N PHE A 14 2.65 10.23 18.96
CA PHE A 14 3.18 10.01 17.63
C PHE A 14 2.19 10.46 16.54
N SER A 15 0.90 10.19 16.70
CA SER A 15 -0.16 10.69 15.80
C SER A 15 -0.23 12.21 15.75
N GLU A 16 -0.18 12.89 16.90
CA GLU A 16 -0.10 14.37 16.98
C GLU A 16 1.11 14.95 16.24
N SER A 17 2.18 14.17 16.12
CA SER A 17 3.41 14.56 15.43
C SER A 17 3.41 14.20 13.93
N PHE A 18 2.30 13.68 13.39
CA PHE A 18 2.15 13.25 12.00
C PHE A 18 3.25 12.28 11.55
N PHE A 19 3.60 11.33 12.40
CA PHE A 19 4.60 10.34 12.11
C PHE A 19 4.11 8.94 12.49
N PHE A 20 4.16 8.02 11.55
CA PHE A 20 3.68 6.66 11.77
C PHE A 20 4.68 5.85 12.57
N VAL A 21 4.21 5.24 13.66
CA VAL A 21 4.90 4.18 14.38
C VAL A 21 3.90 3.16 14.86
N ARG A 22 4.37 1.95 15.03
CA ARG A 22 3.65 0.91 15.71
C ARG A 22 4.32 0.61 17.04
N ILE A 23 3.52 0.36 18.07
CA ILE A 23 3.99 0.00 19.41
C ILE A 23 3.36 -1.33 19.77
N PHE A 24 4.19 -2.29 20.12
CA PHE A 24 3.74 -3.63 20.48
C PHE A 24 4.58 -4.23 21.62
N ASN A 25 3.99 -5.17 22.34
CA ASN A 25 4.65 -5.94 23.41
C ASN A 25 4.95 -7.35 22.88
N HIS A 26 6.20 -7.80 23.10
CA HIS A 26 6.63 -9.15 22.78
C HIS A 26 7.65 -9.64 23.81
N ASN A 27 7.53 -10.89 24.29
CA ASN A 27 8.44 -11.50 25.27
C ASN A 27 8.74 -10.59 26.49
N LYS A 28 7.70 -9.97 27.07
CA LYS A 28 7.78 -9.04 28.22
C LYS A 28 8.54 -7.73 27.91
N GLU A 29 8.73 -7.40 26.66
CA GLU A 29 9.42 -6.18 26.21
C GLU A 29 8.49 -5.35 25.34
N THR A 30 8.74 -4.03 25.27
CA THR A 30 7.98 -3.12 24.42
C THR A 30 8.88 -2.61 23.29
N TYR A 31 8.36 -2.68 22.09
CA TYR A 31 9.03 -2.24 20.87
C TYR A 31 8.24 -1.14 20.16
N ILE A 32 8.96 -0.18 19.60
CA ILE A 32 8.42 0.81 18.68
C ILE A 32 9.00 0.51 17.30
N TRP A 33 8.15 0.33 16.32
CA TRP A 33 8.49 -0.10 14.98
C TRP A 33 7.99 0.90 13.95
N ASN A 34 8.79 1.18 12.94
CA ASN A 34 8.42 2.04 11.81
C ASN A 34 8.48 1.29 10.47
N ASP A 35 9.43 0.40 10.30
CA ASP A 35 9.60 -0.44 9.11
C ASP A 35 10.19 -1.81 9.52
N LYS A 36 10.10 -2.81 8.66
CA LYS A 36 10.62 -4.17 8.90
C LYS A 36 12.08 -4.23 9.41
N THR A 37 12.84 -3.17 9.22
CA THR A 37 14.25 -3.09 9.64
C THR A 37 14.53 -1.98 10.65
N ILE A 38 13.51 -1.20 11.04
CA ILE A 38 13.69 -0.03 11.90
C ILE A 38 12.78 -0.18 13.11
N TYR A 39 13.36 -0.56 14.23
CA TYR A 39 12.65 -0.68 15.51
C TYR A 39 13.50 -0.19 16.68
N ILE A 40 12.85 0.21 17.76
CA ILE A 40 13.46 0.60 19.03
C ILE A 40 12.86 -0.26 20.13
N LYS A 41 13.71 -0.91 20.90
CA LYS A 41 13.31 -1.62 22.12
C LYS A 41 13.31 -0.62 23.29
N ILE A 42 12.22 -0.59 24.06
CA ILE A 42 12.16 0.21 25.28
C ILE A 42 12.80 -0.60 26.41
N ILE A 43 13.92 -0.08 26.92
CA ILE A 43 14.64 -0.63 28.07
C ILE A 43 14.03 -0.04 29.33
N ASP A 44 13.95 -0.83 30.41
CA ASP A 44 13.47 -0.45 31.75
C ASP A 44 12.00 -0.04 31.88
N ASN A 45 11.22 -0.12 30.80
CA ASN A 45 9.77 0.17 30.78
C ASN A 45 9.39 1.52 31.42
N LYS A 46 10.31 2.50 31.46
CA LYS A 46 10.10 3.83 31.99
C LYS A 46 10.43 4.89 30.96
N ILE A 47 9.52 5.80 30.76
CA ILE A 47 9.72 6.99 29.91
C ILE A 47 9.52 8.21 30.79
N ASN A 48 10.62 8.81 31.22
CA ASN A 48 10.57 9.95 32.17
C ASN A 48 9.94 11.21 31.54
N ASN A 49 10.15 11.43 30.24
CA ASN A 49 9.56 12.55 29.51
C ASN A 49 9.07 12.09 28.14
N ILE A 50 7.76 11.87 28.05
CA ILE A 50 7.13 11.32 26.86
C ILE A 50 7.29 12.21 25.61
N ASN A 51 7.18 13.54 25.77
CA ASN A 51 7.30 14.45 24.63
C ASN A 51 8.72 14.48 24.07
N LEU A 52 9.73 14.49 24.95
CA LEU A 52 11.13 14.42 24.53
C LEU A 52 11.43 13.07 23.88
N PHE A 53 10.95 11.97 24.46
CA PHE A 53 11.10 10.62 23.92
C PHE A 53 10.52 10.52 22.51
N VAL A 54 9.27 10.96 22.30
CA VAL A 54 8.62 10.93 20.98
C VAL A 54 9.39 11.78 19.97
N LYS A 55 9.78 13.00 20.34
CA LYS A 55 10.56 13.90 19.47
C LYS A 55 11.89 13.26 19.05
N THR A 56 12.61 12.68 20.00
CA THR A 56 13.91 12.05 19.75
C THR A 56 13.76 10.79 18.88
N THR A 57 12.76 9.97 19.17
CA THR A 57 12.44 8.76 18.40
C THR A 57 12.10 9.11 16.95
N ILE A 58 11.25 10.11 16.72
CA ILE A 58 10.91 10.56 15.37
C ILE A 58 12.14 11.06 14.63
N LYS A 59 12.99 11.86 15.29
CA LYS A 59 14.25 12.35 14.70
C LYS A 59 15.13 11.18 14.25
N LEU A 60 15.36 10.21 15.13
CA LEU A 60 16.15 9.02 14.83
C LEU A 60 15.58 8.22 13.66
N PHE A 61 14.29 7.93 13.67
CA PHE A 61 13.65 7.20 12.56
C PHE A 61 13.77 7.97 11.24
N LYS A 62 13.55 9.28 11.23
CA LYS A 62 13.71 10.10 10.02
C LYS A 62 15.13 10.04 9.48
N GLU A 63 16.13 10.16 10.33
CA GLU A 63 17.55 10.07 9.92
C GLU A 63 17.86 8.72 9.30
N VAL A 64 17.41 7.62 9.91
CA VAL A 64 17.60 6.26 9.37
C VAL A 64 16.87 6.08 8.03
N ILE A 65 15.62 6.54 7.93
CA ILE A 65 14.82 6.49 6.72
C ILE A 65 15.54 7.25 5.59
N GLU A 66 15.89 8.51 5.82
CA GLU A 66 16.53 9.32 4.78
C GLU A 66 17.88 8.74 4.36
N LYS A 67 18.71 8.26 5.30
CA LYS A 67 19.96 7.56 4.99
C LYS A 67 19.75 6.31 4.15
N LYS A 68 18.74 5.48 4.51
CA LYS A 68 18.38 4.27 3.75
C LYS A 68 18.03 4.60 2.31
N TYR A 69 17.16 5.58 2.11
CA TYR A 69 16.66 5.90 0.78
C TYR A 69 17.63 6.77 -0.06
N SER A 70 18.47 7.59 0.56
CA SER A 70 19.54 8.31 -0.17
C SER A 70 20.61 7.38 -0.71
N ASN A 71 20.89 6.27 -0.03
CA ASN A 71 21.86 5.27 -0.45
C ASN A 71 21.31 4.27 -1.48
N MET A 72 20.01 4.28 -1.76
CA MET A 72 19.42 3.41 -2.77
C MET A 72 19.74 3.91 -4.18
N THR A 73 20.69 3.27 -4.84
CA THR A 73 21.04 3.55 -6.24
C THR A 73 20.07 2.93 -7.22
N SER A 74 19.49 1.78 -6.86
CA SER A 74 18.46 1.11 -7.67
C SER A 74 17.12 1.85 -7.59
N ARG A 75 16.57 2.20 -8.74
CA ARG A 75 15.22 2.75 -8.89
C ARG A 75 14.19 1.64 -9.12
N LEU A 76 14.32 0.52 -8.41
CA LEU A 76 13.40 -0.61 -8.50
C LEU A 76 11.97 -0.18 -8.19
N LEU A 77 11.03 -0.60 -9.03
CA LEU A 77 9.60 -0.48 -8.79
C LEU A 77 9.05 -1.83 -8.33
N SER A 78 8.41 -1.87 -7.18
CA SER A 78 7.62 -3.03 -6.75
C SER A 78 6.17 -2.82 -7.13
N VAL A 79 5.65 -3.71 -7.98
CA VAL A 79 4.25 -3.74 -8.37
C VAL A 79 3.55 -4.79 -7.50
N ILE A 80 2.61 -4.34 -6.68
CA ILE A 80 1.85 -5.19 -5.75
C ILE A 80 0.52 -5.55 -6.38
N ILE A 81 0.22 -6.85 -6.45
CA ILE A 81 -1.03 -7.38 -7.01
C ILE A 81 -1.77 -8.14 -5.90
N PRO A 82 -2.78 -7.55 -5.27
CA PRO A 82 -3.75 -8.32 -4.49
C PRO A 82 -4.59 -9.15 -5.44
N ASN A 83 -4.71 -10.45 -5.19
CA ASN A 83 -5.44 -11.39 -6.04
C ASN A 83 -6.45 -12.20 -5.24
N TYR A 84 -7.67 -12.34 -5.73
CA TYR A 84 -8.67 -13.24 -5.20
C TYR A 84 -9.67 -13.62 -6.28
N ASN A 85 -9.67 -14.90 -6.68
CA ASN A 85 -10.59 -15.47 -7.67
C ASN A 85 -10.61 -14.72 -9.01
N ASN A 86 -9.43 -14.51 -9.61
CA ASN A 86 -9.26 -13.79 -10.89
C ASN A 86 -8.73 -14.71 -12.00
N GLU A 87 -9.15 -15.98 -12.08
CA GLU A 87 -8.66 -16.93 -13.07
C GLU A 87 -8.80 -16.45 -14.53
N LEU A 88 -9.79 -15.60 -14.81
CA LEU A 88 -10.02 -15.06 -16.15
C LEU A 88 -9.13 -13.87 -16.51
N THR A 89 -8.59 -13.16 -15.53
CA THR A 89 -7.91 -11.86 -15.72
C THR A 89 -6.46 -11.84 -15.30
N ILE A 90 -6.08 -12.61 -14.28
CA ILE A 90 -4.75 -12.54 -13.66
C ILE A 90 -3.58 -12.70 -14.64
N LYS A 91 -3.73 -13.57 -15.65
CA LYS A 91 -2.74 -13.70 -16.72
C LYS A 91 -2.55 -12.39 -17.48
N LYS A 92 -3.65 -11.75 -17.88
CA LYS A 92 -3.65 -10.47 -18.62
C LYS A 92 -3.03 -9.36 -17.78
N THR A 93 -3.33 -9.33 -16.50
CA THR A 93 -2.76 -8.38 -15.53
C THR A 93 -1.24 -8.50 -15.50
N ILE A 94 -0.70 -9.68 -15.20
CA ILE A 94 0.74 -9.93 -15.11
C ILE A 94 1.42 -9.65 -16.45
N ASP A 95 0.88 -10.14 -17.57
CA ASP A 95 1.43 -9.90 -18.90
C ASP A 95 1.49 -8.41 -19.25
N SER A 96 0.50 -7.61 -18.85
CA SER A 96 0.49 -6.16 -19.09
C SER A 96 1.63 -5.46 -18.34
N ILE A 97 1.92 -5.91 -17.11
CA ILE A 97 3.01 -5.37 -16.29
C ILE A 97 4.38 -5.79 -16.85
N LEU A 98 4.55 -7.04 -17.26
CA LEU A 98 5.77 -7.53 -17.89
C LEU A 98 6.09 -6.82 -19.22
N LYS A 99 5.06 -6.36 -19.93
CA LYS A 99 5.19 -5.53 -21.15
C LYS A 99 5.50 -4.06 -20.86
N SER A 100 5.57 -3.64 -19.60
CA SER A 100 5.92 -2.25 -19.25
C SER A 100 7.25 -1.82 -19.87
N ASN A 101 7.32 -0.55 -20.27
CA ASN A 101 8.57 0.08 -20.74
C ASN A 101 9.54 0.38 -19.60
N TYR A 102 9.07 0.51 -18.38
CA TYR A 102 9.92 0.56 -17.19
C TYR A 102 10.37 -0.85 -16.82
N LYS A 103 11.66 -1.17 -17.00
CA LYS A 103 12.17 -2.55 -16.92
C LYS A 103 12.68 -2.97 -15.54
N ASN A 104 13.04 -2.01 -14.69
CA ASN A 104 13.54 -2.29 -13.34
C ASN A 104 12.39 -2.53 -12.37
N ILE A 105 11.73 -3.68 -12.48
CA ILE A 105 10.53 -4.04 -11.73
C ILE A 105 10.68 -5.37 -10.98
N GLU A 106 9.95 -5.50 -9.89
CA GLU A 106 9.53 -6.78 -9.30
C GLU A 106 8.01 -6.79 -9.18
N ILE A 107 7.39 -7.96 -9.32
CA ILE A 107 5.95 -8.16 -9.21
C ILE A 107 5.71 -9.06 -8.00
N ILE A 108 4.91 -8.58 -7.05
CA ILE A 108 4.59 -9.31 -5.82
C ILE A 108 3.09 -9.54 -5.80
N ILE A 109 2.70 -10.80 -5.97
CA ILE A 109 1.31 -11.23 -5.99
C ILE A 109 0.97 -11.78 -4.61
N ILE A 110 -0.04 -11.22 -3.98
CA ILE A 110 -0.60 -11.72 -2.73
C ILE A 110 -1.96 -12.33 -3.03
N ASP A 111 -1.98 -13.65 -3.12
CA ASP A 111 -3.21 -14.40 -3.31
C ASP A 111 -3.94 -14.56 -1.97
N ASP A 112 -5.17 -14.11 -1.95
CA ASP A 112 -5.99 -14.03 -0.74
C ASP A 112 -6.86 -15.29 -0.53
N CYS A 113 -6.22 -16.47 -0.66
CA CYS A 113 -6.87 -17.78 -0.53
C CYS A 113 -7.89 -18.03 -1.65
N SER A 114 -7.49 -17.84 -2.92
CA SER A 114 -8.33 -18.12 -4.09
C SER A 114 -8.77 -19.58 -4.14
N THR A 115 -10.01 -19.80 -4.57
CA THR A 115 -10.63 -21.12 -4.72
C THR A 115 -10.84 -21.52 -6.19
N ASP A 116 -10.52 -20.62 -7.11
CA ASP A 116 -10.53 -20.83 -8.56
C ASP A 116 -9.14 -21.26 -9.08
N LYS A 117 -8.90 -21.20 -10.37
CA LYS A 117 -7.61 -21.57 -10.97
C LYS A 117 -6.55 -20.48 -10.95
N SER A 118 -6.76 -19.36 -10.25
CA SER A 118 -5.81 -18.23 -10.22
C SER A 118 -4.40 -18.67 -9.84
N VAL A 119 -4.27 -19.40 -8.72
CA VAL A 119 -2.96 -19.87 -8.21
C VAL A 119 -2.30 -20.86 -9.18
N GLU A 120 -3.08 -21.78 -9.77
CA GLU A 120 -2.59 -22.72 -10.78
C GLU A 120 -2.04 -21.98 -12.01
N ILE A 121 -2.76 -21.00 -12.53
CA ILE A 121 -2.35 -20.17 -13.67
C ILE A 121 -1.04 -19.43 -13.38
N ILE A 122 -0.94 -18.81 -12.20
CA ILE A 122 0.27 -18.07 -11.81
C ILE A 122 1.47 -19.01 -11.72
N ASN A 123 1.33 -20.15 -11.07
CA ASN A 123 2.40 -21.13 -10.93
C ASN A 123 2.84 -21.70 -12.28
N ASN A 124 1.88 -22.10 -13.14
CA ASN A 124 2.20 -22.71 -14.43
C ASN A 124 2.90 -21.75 -15.39
N LEU A 125 2.57 -20.45 -15.37
CA LEU A 125 3.06 -19.50 -16.34
C LEU A 125 4.25 -18.67 -15.85
N TYR A 126 4.39 -18.45 -14.53
CA TYR A 126 5.33 -17.48 -14.01
C TYR A 126 6.25 -18.00 -12.89
N ALA A 127 6.15 -19.26 -12.44
CA ALA A 127 6.98 -19.79 -11.35
C ALA A 127 8.49 -19.69 -11.63
N THR A 128 8.91 -19.73 -12.89
CA THR A 128 10.32 -19.59 -13.29
C THR A 128 10.72 -18.14 -13.63
N ASN A 129 9.79 -17.20 -13.62
CA ASN A 129 10.08 -15.80 -13.92
C ASN A 129 10.66 -15.11 -12.66
N PRO A 130 11.93 -14.67 -12.67
CA PRO A 130 12.57 -14.10 -11.49
C PRO A 130 11.97 -12.76 -11.02
N LEU A 131 11.18 -12.11 -11.88
CA LEU A 131 10.50 -10.86 -11.55
C LEU A 131 9.20 -11.09 -10.78
N VAL A 132 8.64 -12.31 -10.78
CA VAL A 132 7.32 -12.61 -10.22
C VAL A 132 7.46 -13.43 -8.95
N LYS A 133 6.87 -12.94 -7.87
CA LYS A 133 6.80 -13.62 -6.57
C LYS A 133 5.35 -13.81 -6.18
N LEU A 134 4.96 -15.03 -5.87
CA LEU A 134 3.63 -15.38 -5.36
C LEU A 134 3.70 -15.68 -3.87
N CYS A 135 2.79 -15.08 -3.11
CA CYS A 135 2.54 -15.41 -1.70
C CYS A 135 1.05 -15.69 -1.52
N ILE A 136 0.72 -16.84 -0.95
CA ILE A 136 -0.66 -17.29 -0.72
C ILE A 136 -1.01 -17.09 0.76
N ASN A 137 -2.13 -16.46 1.04
CA ASN A 137 -2.67 -16.32 2.39
C ASN A 137 -3.40 -17.60 2.81
N ASN A 138 -3.40 -17.91 4.10
CA ASN A 138 -4.11 -19.08 4.65
C ASN A 138 -5.63 -18.88 4.72
N LYS A 139 -6.11 -17.64 4.65
CA LYS A 139 -7.53 -17.25 4.64
C LYS A 139 -7.71 -15.94 3.89
N ASN A 140 -8.94 -15.60 3.52
CA ASN A 140 -9.26 -14.30 2.90
C ASN A 140 -9.21 -13.19 3.95
N GLU A 141 -8.17 -12.34 3.84
CA GLU A 141 -7.92 -11.19 4.73
C GLU A 141 -8.36 -9.85 4.11
N GLY A 142 -8.64 -9.83 2.81
CA GLY A 142 -9.06 -8.64 2.05
C GLY A 142 -7.93 -7.93 1.30
N THR A 143 -8.32 -7.13 0.31
CA THR A 143 -7.43 -6.46 -0.64
C THR A 143 -6.35 -5.61 0.04
N PHE A 144 -6.72 -4.81 1.06
CA PHE A 144 -5.77 -3.89 1.71
C PHE A 144 -4.77 -4.60 2.62
N TYR A 145 -5.15 -5.73 3.20
CA TYR A 145 -4.22 -6.65 3.84
C TYR A 145 -3.19 -7.16 2.83
N GLY A 146 -3.65 -7.64 1.68
CA GLY A 146 -2.78 -8.10 0.59
C GLY A 146 -1.81 -7.01 0.13
N ARG A 147 -2.28 -5.77 -0.08
CA ARG A 147 -1.42 -4.64 -0.44
C ARG A 147 -0.36 -4.34 0.63
N ASN A 148 -0.74 -4.26 1.90
CA ASN A 148 0.19 -4.03 2.99
C ASN A 148 1.25 -5.13 3.08
N LYS A 149 0.84 -6.40 2.99
CA LYS A 149 1.75 -7.55 2.99
C LYS A 149 2.73 -7.49 1.82
N GLY A 150 2.23 -7.18 0.61
CA GLY A 150 3.06 -7.02 -0.57
C GLY A 150 4.07 -5.87 -0.43
N ILE A 151 3.66 -4.72 0.11
CA ILE A 151 4.55 -3.59 0.37
C ILE A 151 5.65 -3.99 1.37
N LEU A 152 5.31 -4.70 2.44
CA LEU A 152 6.28 -5.17 3.44
C LEU A 152 7.27 -6.19 2.86
N MET A 153 6.84 -7.05 1.94
CA MET A 153 7.70 -8.01 1.25
C MET A 153 8.56 -7.37 0.14
N SER A 154 8.22 -6.18 -0.31
CA SER A 154 8.86 -5.49 -1.43
C SER A 154 10.23 -4.91 -1.08
N ASN A 155 11.05 -4.66 -2.12
CA ASN A 155 12.37 -4.01 -2.00
C ASN A 155 12.47 -2.74 -2.85
N GLY A 156 11.43 -2.38 -3.59
CA GLY A 156 11.43 -1.25 -4.50
C GLY A 156 11.61 0.11 -3.82
N TYR A 157 12.23 1.01 -4.54
CA TYR A 157 12.26 2.44 -4.22
C TYR A 157 10.91 3.09 -4.48
N TYR A 158 10.20 2.58 -5.48
CA TYR A 158 8.82 2.94 -5.81
C TYR A 158 7.87 1.78 -5.53
N ILE A 159 6.61 2.12 -5.25
CA ILE A 159 5.50 1.20 -5.08
C ILE A 159 4.38 1.60 -6.05
N ALA A 160 3.81 0.62 -6.73
CA ALA A 160 2.55 0.74 -7.45
C ALA A 160 1.63 -0.43 -7.08
N ASN A 161 0.33 -0.18 -7.01
CA ASN A 161 -0.67 -1.24 -6.87
C ASN A 161 -1.38 -1.44 -8.22
N VAL A 162 -1.64 -2.70 -8.57
CA VAL A 162 -2.46 -3.09 -9.73
C VAL A 162 -3.35 -4.23 -9.27
N ASP A 163 -4.66 -4.10 -9.37
CA ASP A 163 -5.58 -5.16 -8.95
C ASP A 163 -5.54 -6.35 -9.93
N GLY A 164 -5.79 -7.57 -9.42
CA GLY A 164 -5.62 -8.81 -10.17
C GLY A 164 -6.57 -8.97 -11.36
N ASP A 165 -7.56 -8.10 -11.49
CA ASP A 165 -8.51 -8.04 -12.60
C ASP A 165 -8.26 -6.89 -13.59
N ASP A 166 -7.23 -6.06 -13.33
CA ASP A 166 -6.92 -4.88 -14.13
C ASP A 166 -5.74 -5.07 -15.09
N SER A 167 -5.49 -4.08 -15.93
CA SER A 167 -4.33 -4.05 -16.82
C SER A 167 -3.80 -2.63 -17.00
N ILE A 168 -2.54 -2.52 -17.44
CA ILE A 168 -1.89 -1.23 -17.60
C ILE A 168 -1.42 -1.01 -19.03
N HIS A 169 -1.30 0.27 -19.42
CA HIS A 169 -0.61 0.65 -20.64
C HIS A 169 0.92 0.49 -20.44
N PRO A 170 1.69 0.04 -21.45
CA PRO A 170 3.14 -0.15 -21.32
C PRO A 170 3.90 1.08 -20.81
N ASN A 171 3.45 2.27 -21.11
CA ASN A 171 4.08 3.52 -20.68
C ASN A 171 3.72 3.98 -19.27
N LYS A 172 2.77 3.32 -18.56
CA LYS A 172 2.28 3.82 -17.27
C LYS A 172 3.42 4.15 -16.31
N PHE A 173 4.23 3.18 -15.99
CA PHE A 173 5.24 3.35 -14.94
C PHE A 173 6.40 4.25 -15.37
N SER A 174 6.89 4.15 -16.61
CA SER A 174 7.94 5.05 -17.11
C SER A 174 7.45 6.50 -17.06
N PHE A 175 6.25 6.75 -17.56
CA PHE A 175 5.66 8.07 -17.56
C PHE A 175 5.47 8.66 -16.16
N GLU A 176 4.91 7.86 -15.22
CA GLU A 176 4.66 8.30 -13.85
C GLU A 176 5.96 8.57 -13.08
N ILE A 177 6.95 7.68 -13.20
CA ILE A 177 8.24 7.80 -12.51
C ILE A 177 9.06 8.97 -13.07
N GLU A 178 9.17 9.09 -14.38
CA GLU A 178 9.90 10.19 -15.03
C GLU A 178 9.33 11.57 -14.64
N ASN A 179 8.01 11.70 -14.65
CA ASN A 179 7.38 12.95 -14.25
C ASN A 179 7.51 13.21 -12.74
N LEU A 180 7.39 12.17 -11.90
CA LEU A 180 7.59 12.30 -10.47
C LEU A 180 9.02 12.77 -10.13
N GLU A 181 10.03 12.19 -10.76
CA GLU A 181 11.43 12.59 -10.59
C GLU A 181 11.68 14.01 -11.12
N LYS A 182 11.11 14.36 -12.25
CA LYS A 182 11.19 15.71 -12.83
C LYS A 182 10.61 16.77 -11.90
N GLU A 183 9.42 16.53 -11.35
CA GLU A 183 8.74 17.46 -10.44
C GLU A 183 9.47 17.61 -9.08
N ASN A 184 10.29 16.63 -8.70
CA ASN A 184 11.06 16.63 -7.46
C ASN A 184 12.55 16.96 -7.64
N LYS A 185 12.99 17.37 -8.84
CA LYS A 185 14.41 17.56 -9.17
C LYS A 185 15.13 18.54 -8.25
N ASP A 186 14.52 19.69 -8.01
CA ASP A 186 15.13 20.77 -7.25
C ASP A 186 14.62 20.87 -5.81
N VAL A 187 13.34 20.54 -5.60
CA VAL A 187 12.67 20.53 -4.29
C VAL A 187 11.75 19.34 -4.21
N PHE A 188 11.89 18.54 -3.15
CA PHE A 188 10.98 17.41 -2.93
C PHE A 188 9.55 17.92 -2.66
N LYS A 189 8.67 17.76 -3.63
CA LYS A 189 7.36 18.39 -3.68
C LYS A 189 6.21 17.39 -3.62
N TYR A 190 6.36 16.27 -4.32
CA TYR A 190 5.33 15.25 -4.47
C TYR A 190 5.81 13.87 -4.03
N TRP A 191 4.90 13.09 -3.43
CA TRP A 191 5.17 11.74 -2.93
C TRP A 191 4.78 10.65 -3.93
N GLY A 192 3.93 10.96 -4.87
CA GLY A 192 3.51 10.07 -5.93
C GLY A 192 2.99 10.82 -7.13
N TYR A 193 2.98 10.13 -8.28
CA TYR A 193 2.45 10.61 -9.54
C TYR A 193 1.43 9.61 -10.05
N GLY A 194 0.30 10.08 -10.53
CA GLY A 194 -0.80 9.23 -10.96
C GLY A 194 -1.33 9.58 -12.32
N THR A 195 -2.04 8.63 -12.88
CA THR A 195 -2.73 8.73 -14.17
C THR A 195 -4.18 8.30 -14.01
N ASP A 196 -5.05 8.87 -14.83
CA ASP A 196 -6.46 8.50 -14.86
C ASP A 196 -6.67 7.07 -15.33
N LEU A 197 -7.79 6.50 -14.94
CA LEU A 197 -8.19 5.17 -15.39
C LEU A 197 -9.22 5.20 -16.51
N THR A 198 -9.23 4.14 -17.29
CA THR A 198 -10.28 3.82 -18.26
C THR A 198 -11.02 2.58 -17.80
N ARG A 199 -12.34 2.67 -17.61
CA ARG A 199 -13.18 1.51 -17.26
C ARG A 199 -13.52 0.73 -18.53
N LEU A 200 -13.20 -0.56 -18.52
CA LEU A 200 -13.53 -1.51 -19.58
C LEU A 200 -14.63 -2.47 -19.08
N TYR A 201 -15.83 -2.32 -19.58
CA TYR A 201 -16.94 -3.21 -19.25
C TYR A 201 -16.94 -4.42 -20.19
N TYR A 202 -17.02 -5.63 -19.63
CA TYR A 202 -17.00 -6.87 -20.39
C TYR A 202 -18.17 -7.77 -20.02
N GLU A 203 -18.56 -8.64 -20.97
CA GLU A 203 -19.53 -9.70 -20.77
C GLU A 203 -18.86 -11.07 -20.79
N LYS A 204 -19.15 -11.90 -19.76
CA LYS A 204 -18.68 -13.30 -19.62
C LYS A 204 -17.16 -13.48 -19.58
N HIS A 205 -16.42 -12.81 -20.47
CA HIS A 205 -14.95 -12.92 -20.54
C HIS A 205 -14.31 -11.54 -20.72
N PRO A 206 -13.18 -11.24 -20.03
CA PRO A 206 -12.52 -9.91 -20.04
C PRO A 206 -12.09 -9.41 -21.43
N ASP A 207 -11.98 -10.28 -22.41
CA ASP A 207 -11.65 -9.88 -23.79
C ASP A 207 -12.89 -9.44 -24.59
N ASN A 208 -14.09 -9.73 -24.10
CA ASN A 208 -15.34 -9.31 -24.74
C ASN A 208 -15.79 -7.93 -24.19
N ILE A 209 -15.08 -6.88 -24.56
CA ILE A 209 -15.35 -5.53 -24.10
C ILE A 209 -16.56 -4.96 -24.84
N VAL A 210 -17.64 -4.69 -24.12
CA VAL A 210 -18.90 -4.14 -24.64
C VAL A 210 -19.04 -2.64 -24.43
N LYS A 211 -18.31 -2.05 -23.50
CA LYS A 211 -18.34 -0.61 -23.24
C LYS A 211 -16.99 -0.13 -22.70
N LYS A 212 -16.59 1.06 -23.16
CA LYS A 212 -15.45 1.80 -22.63
C LYS A 212 -15.91 3.13 -22.05
N GLN A 213 -15.45 3.45 -20.84
CA GLN A 213 -15.75 4.71 -20.17
C GLN A 213 -14.46 5.33 -19.63
N GLU A 214 -14.20 6.56 -19.97
CA GLU A 214 -13.05 7.31 -19.47
C GLU A 214 -13.45 8.09 -18.22
N ASN A 215 -12.68 7.94 -17.15
CA ASN A 215 -12.86 8.67 -15.91
C ASN A 215 -11.62 9.56 -15.66
N TYR A 216 -11.88 10.82 -15.36
CA TYR A 216 -10.83 11.84 -15.14
C TYR A 216 -10.54 12.07 -13.64
N ASN A 217 -11.32 11.49 -12.73
CA ASN A 217 -11.23 11.74 -11.30
C ASN A 217 -10.74 10.53 -10.49
N ASP A 218 -10.64 9.37 -11.12
CA ASP A 218 -10.13 8.16 -10.48
C ASP A 218 -8.65 8.00 -10.85
N VAL A 219 -7.77 8.28 -9.93
CA VAL A 219 -6.33 8.30 -10.17
C VAL A 219 -5.66 7.16 -9.41
N ILE A 220 -4.83 6.40 -10.15
CA ILE A 220 -3.99 5.34 -9.59
C ILE A 220 -2.55 5.85 -9.55
N PHE A 221 -1.92 5.78 -8.39
CA PHE A 221 -0.61 6.37 -8.14
C PHE A 221 0.52 5.34 -8.10
N THR A 222 1.67 5.73 -8.70
CA THR A 222 2.98 5.21 -8.34
C THR A 222 3.62 6.18 -7.34
N CYS A 223 4.13 5.69 -6.22
CA CYS A 223 4.63 6.54 -5.15
C CYS A 223 6.00 6.08 -4.62
N TYR A 224 6.70 6.96 -3.92
CA TYR A 224 7.89 6.59 -3.18
C TYR A 224 7.56 5.64 -2.03
N ARG A 225 8.28 4.55 -1.92
CA ARG A 225 8.10 3.58 -0.83
C ARG A 225 8.26 4.18 0.55
N LYS A 226 9.19 5.13 0.72
CA LYS A 226 9.39 5.81 2.01
C LYS A 226 8.12 6.51 2.54
N LEU A 227 7.12 6.76 1.68
CA LEU A 227 5.83 7.31 2.10
C LEU A 227 5.18 6.46 3.20
N PHE A 228 5.27 5.12 3.09
CA PHE A 228 4.68 4.19 4.07
C PHE A 228 5.39 4.25 5.44
N ASN A 229 6.63 4.73 5.49
CA ASN A 229 7.30 5.02 6.75
C ASN A 229 6.77 6.29 7.43
N TYR A 230 6.31 7.27 6.66
CA TYR A 230 5.81 8.54 7.18
C TYR A 230 4.31 8.53 7.44
N MET A 231 3.53 8.02 6.52
CA MET A 231 2.06 8.00 6.60
C MET A 231 1.47 6.72 7.19
N GLY A 232 2.26 5.65 7.28
CA GLY A 232 1.78 4.31 7.60
C GLY A 232 1.18 3.57 6.41
N TYR A 233 0.59 2.44 6.67
CA TYR A 233 0.05 1.51 5.68
C TYR A 233 -1.47 1.71 5.50
N TYR A 234 -2.10 0.94 4.60
CA TYR A 234 -3.55 0.99 4.43
C TYR A 234 -4.29 0.51 5.68
N HIS A 235 -5.48 1.05 5.92
CA HIS A 235 -6.34 0.59 7.01
C HIS A 235 -6.87 -0.81 6.79
N ASN A 236 -7.23 -1.45 7.90
CA ASN A 236 -8.02 -2.68 7.87
C ASN A 236 -9.48 -2.37 7.51
N SER A 237 -9.73 -2.18 6.23
CA SER A 237 -11.05 -1.96 5.65
C SER A 237 -11.22 -2.83 4.42
N ARG A 238 -12.43 -3.27 4.16
CA ARG A 238 -12.74 -3.96 2.89
C ARG A 238 -12.97 -3.00 1.73
N TYR A 239 -13.16 -1.69 2.02
CA TYR A 239 -13.56 -0.71 1.02
C TYR A 239 -12.96 0.65 1.31
N GLY A 240 -12.66 1.42 0.25
CA GLY A 240 -12.40 2.85 0.34
C GLY A 240 -11.05 3.26 0.94
N ALA A 241 -10.13 2.32 1.21
CA ALA A 241 -8.86 2.70 1.81
C ALA A 241 -7.88 3.39 0.83
N ASP A 242 -8.04 3.21 -0.49
CA ASP A 242 -7.23 3.94 -1.47
C ASP A 242 -7.51 5.44 -1.48
N PRO A 243 -8.78 5.87 -1.69
CA PRO A 243 -9.10 7.28 -1.61
C PRO A 243 -8.84 7.86 -0.21
N ASP A 244 -9.04 7.07 0.86
CA ASP A 244 -8.64 7.50 2.19
C ASP A 244 -7.15 7.77 2.24
N TYR A 245 -6.33 6.84 1.79
CA TYR A 245 -4.88 6.94 1.85
C TYR A 245 -4.35 8.12 1.04
N PHE A 246 -4.70 8.20 -0.25
CA PHE A 246 -4.14 9.20 -1.16
C PHE A 246 -4.83 10.56 -1.11
N CYS A 247 -6.05 10.66 -0.58
CA CYS A 247 -6.79 11.91 -0.48
C CYS A 247 -6.91 12.39 0.96
N THR A 248 -7.63 11.66 1.82
CA THR A 248 -7.96 12.12 3.17
C THR A 248 -6.74 12.16 4.06
N ARG A 249 -6.02 11.04 4.18
CA ARG A 249 -4.84 10.93 5.03
C ARG A 249 -3.69 11.77 4.50
N ALA A 250 -3.43 11.74 3.20
CA ALA A 250 -2.38 12.55 2.58
C ALA A 250 -2.60 14.05 2.82
N LYS A 251 -3.83 14.54 2.69
CA LYS A 251 -4.19 15.93 2.99
C LYS A 251 -3.95 16.27 4.46
N TYR A 252 -4.36 15.40 5.38
CA TYR A 252 -4.15 15.58 6.82
C TYR A 252 -2.66 15.63 7.18
N TYR A 253 -1.84 14.72 6.63
CA TYR A 253 -0.38 14.71 6.81
C TYR A 253 0.35 15.75 5.95
N LYS A 254 -0.38 16.55 5.14
CA LYS A 254 0.16 17.59 4.24
C LYS A 254 1.10 17.04 3.16
N TYR A 255 0.91 15.79 2.75
CA TYR A 255 1.62 15.18 1.64
C TYR A 255 0.86 15.40 0.34
N LYS A 256 1.58 15.72 -0.73
CA LYS A 256 1.01 16.04 -2.03
C LYS A 256 1.27 14.90 -3.01
N PHE A 257 0.25 14.63 -3.82
CA PHE A 257 0.32 13.76 -4.99
C PHE A 257 0.03 14.61 -6.22
N TYR A 258 0.73 14.31 -7.30
CA TYR A 258 0.49 14.95 -8.58
C TYR A 258 -0.22 13.97 -9.50
N SER A 259 -1.20 14.43 -10.26
CA SER A 259 -1.81 13.66 -11.34
C SER A 259 -1.93 14.51 -12.58
N ASN A 260 -1.79 13.88 -13.73
CA ASN A 260 -2.23 14.43 -14.98
C ASN A 260 -3.28 13.48 -15.59
N HIS A 261 -4.09 14.02 -16.47
CA HIS A 261 -5.20 13.29 -17.06
C HIS A 261 -4.79 12.40 -18.26
N THR A 262 -3.63 11.70 -18.15
CA THR A 262 -3.24 10.65 -19.11
C THR A 262 -3.83 9.32 -18.68
N LYS A 263 -4.34 8.54 -19.63
CA LYS A 263 -5.09 7.31 -19.42
C LYS A 263 -4.21 6.10 -19.62
N ASN A 264 -3.51 5.70 -18.58
CA ASN A 264 -2.54 4.59 -18.62
C ASN A 264 -2.93 3.38 -17.77
N TYR A 265 -4.15 3.37 -17.21
CA TYR A 265 -4.68 2.27 -16.42
C TYR A 265 -6.03 1.81 -16.97
N TYR A 266 -6.24 0.50 -17.06
CA TYR A 266 -7.45 -0.12 -17.56
C TYR A 266 -8.12 -0.94 -16.46
N TYR A 267 -9.22 -0.44 -15.95
CA TYR A 267 -10.01 -1.05 -14.91
C TYR A 267 -11.09 -1.95 -15.52
N ALA A 268 -10.99 -3.26 -15.28
CA ALA A 268 -11.93 -4.22 -15.84
C ALA A 268 -13.19 -4.38 -14.97
N LEU A 269 -14.35 -4.29 -15.57
CA LEU A 269 -15.64 -4.41 -14.91
C LEU A 269 -16.53 -5.43 -15.62
N SER A 270 -16.94 -6.50 -14.92
CA SER A 270 -17.97 -7.39 -15.42
C SER A 270 -19.34 -6.70 -15.43
N THR A 271 -20.12 -6.93 -16.48
CA THR A 271 -21.50 -6.42 -16.58
C THR A 271 -22.48 -7.16 -15.68
N ASP A 272 -22.13 -8.32 -15.15
CA ASP A 272 -22.96 -9.15 -14.25
C ASP A 272 -23.06 -8.62 -12.80
N GLY A 273 -22.36 -7.53 -12.49
CA GLY A 273 -22.43 -6.86 -11.20
C GLY A 273 -21.61 -7.50 -10.08
N LYS A 274 -20.74 -8.47 -10.37
CA LYS A 274 -19.92 -9.18 -9.37
C LYS A 274 -18.73 -8.38 -8.84
N ASN A 275 -18.39 -7.26 -9.47
CA ASN A 275 -17.30 -6.42 -9.00
C ASN A 275 -17.64 -5.75 -7.66
N LEU A 276 -16.67 -5.73 -6.76
CA LEU A 276 -16.81 -5.20 -5.41
C LEU A 276 -17.31 -3.75 -5.36
N THR A 277 -16.85 -2.90 -6.28
CA THR A 277 -17.27 -1.49 -6.43
C THR A 277 -18.75 -1.28 -6.73
N ARG A 278 -19.45 -2.29 -7.24
CA ARG A 278 -20.89 -2.23 -7.48
C ARG A 278 -21.75 -2.70 -6.32
N ILE A 279 -21.14 -3.43 -5.37
CA ILE A 279 -21.81 -4.00 -4.20
C ILE A 279 -21.96 -2.95 -3.09
N VAL A 280 -21.05 -1.97 -3.07
CA VAL A 280 -20.99 -0.96 -1.99
C VAL A 280 -21.73 0.31 -2.38
N SER A 281 -22.68 0.73 -1.54
CA SER A 281 -23.41 1.99 -1.77
C SER A 281 -22.51 3.22 -1.55
N ASN A 282 -22.75 4.28 -2.33
CA ASN A 282 -22.05 5.57 -2.14
C ASN A 282 -22.21 6.13 -0.72
N SER A 283 -23.37 5.91 -0.07
CA SER A 283 -23.60 6.33 1.31
C SER A 283 -22.69 5.63 2.31
N PHE A 284 -22.42 4.34 2.12
CA PHE A 284 -21.48 3.60 2.96
C PHE A 284 -20.05 4.16 2.81
N VAL A 285 -19.59 4.39 1.59
CA VAL A 285 -18.27 4.95 1.30
C VAL A 285 -18.14 6.35 1.92
N MET A 286 -19.14 7.21 1.78
CA MET A 286 -19.13 8.55 2.39
C MET A 286 -19.13 8.52 3.91
N ASN A 287 -19.90 7.61 4.53
CA ASN A 287 -19.88 7.43 5.99
C ASN A 287 -18.53 6.95 6.49
N TYR A 288 -17.89 6.05 5.76
CA TYR A 288 -16.52 5.61 6.05
C TYR A 288 -15.53 6.79 6.00
N TYR A 289 -15.53 7.62 4.94
CA TYR A 289 -14.66 8.80 4.86
C TYR A 289 -14.89 9.80 5.98
N ASN A 290 -16.15 10.10 6.31
CA ASN A 290 -16.48 11.01 7.40
C ASN A 290 -15.99 10.48 8.76
N SER A 291 -16.10 9.16 8.97
CA SER A 291 -15.56 8.50 10.17
C SER A 291 -14.04 8.60 10.24
N MET A 292 -13.35 8.35 9.13
CA MET A 292 -11.89 8.45 9.07
C MET A 292 -11.41 9.88 9.25
N HIS A 293 -12.09 10.86 8.66
CA HIS A 293 -11.77 12.27 8.83
C HIS A 293 -11.82 12.69 10.31
N LYS A 294 -12.89 12.31 11.03
CA LYS A 294 -12.99 12.54 12.48
C LYS A 294 -11.85 11.91 13.28
N LYS A 295 -11.47 10.67 12.93
CA LYS A 295 -10.34 9.99 13.59
C LYS A 295 -9.03 10.75 13.41
N TYR A 296 -8.75 11.26 12.20
CA TYR A 296 -7.57 12.09 11.95
C TYR A 296 -7.61 13.40 12.74
N GLU A 297 -8.75 14.10 12.76
CA GLU A 297 -8.92 15.33 13.53
C GLU A 297 -8.70 15.13 15.03
N ASN A 298 -9.14 14.00 15.56
CA ASN A 298 -8.97 13.64 16.97
C ASN A 298 -7.60 13.02 17.29
N HIS A 299 -6.70 12.88 16.33
CA HIS A 299 -5.43 12.17 16.47
C HIS A 299 -5.59 10.75 17.02
N GLU A 300 -6.69 10.07 16.65
CA GLU A 300 -6.92 8.70 17.04
C GLU A 300 -5.94 7.77 16.31
N TYR A 301 -5.44 6.78 17.03
CA TYR A 301 -4.63 5.72 16.42
C TYR A 301 -5.52 4.86 15.53
N ILE A 302 -5.07 4.62 14.30
CA ILE A 302 -5.82 3.87 13.30
C ILE A 302 -5.10 2.56 13.03
N ASP A 303 -5.79 1.43 13.27
CA ASP A 303 -5.26 0.11 13.01
C ASP A 303 -5.04 -0.14 11.52
N MET A 304 -3.91 -0.75 11.22
CA MET A 304 -3.53 -1.16 9.86
C MET A 304 -3.88 -2.64 9.64
N ALA A 305 -4.17 -3.01 8.40
CA ALA A 305 -4.67 -4.33 8.05
C ALA A 305 -3.75 -5.51 8.40
N LEU A 306 -2.47 -5.27 8.65
CA LEU A 306 -1.50 -6.32 9.01
C LEU A 306 -1.18 -6.39 10.49
N LEU A 307 -1.98 -5.75 11.30
CA LEU A 307 -1.49 -5.41 12.61
C LEU A 307 -2.15 -6.21 13.74
N ASP A 308 -2.50 -7.44 13.47
CA ASP A 308 -2.65 -8.39 14.53
C ASP A 308 -1.29 -8.61 15.20
N ASP A 309 -1.23 -8.42 16.52
CA ASP A 309 -0.03 -8.62 17.33
C ASP A 309 0.33 -10.12 17.41
N THR A 310 0.29 -10.82 16.26
CA THR A 310 0.63 -12.23 16.24
C THR A 310 2.12 -12.39 16.40
N PRO A 311 2.56 -13.26 17.34
CA PRO A 311 3.97 -13.55 17.55
C PRO A 311 4.73 -13.97 16.29
N GLU A 312 4.04 -14.56 15.32
CA GLU A 312 4.63 -14.98 14.04
C GLU A 312 4.99 -13.81 13.13
N PHE A 313 4.15 -12.79 13.07
CA PHE A 313 4.47 -11.58 12.33
C PHE A 313 5.66 -10.84 12.94
N VAL A 314 5.70 -10.77 14.26
CA VAL A 314 6.81 -10.16 15.01
C VAL A 314 8.10 -10.95 14.82
N LYS A 315 8.06 -12.28 14.80
CA LYS A 315 9.23 -13.14 14.54
C LYS A 315 9.85 -12.88 13.16
N LEU A 316 9.04 -12.66 12.12
CA LEU A 316 9.52 -12.33 10.78
C LEU A 316 10.34 -11.02 10.74
N PHE A 317 10.14 -10.11 11.67
CA PHE A 317 10.75 -8.78 11.68
C PHE A 317 11.82 -8.57 12.75
N ILE A 318 11.88 -9.42 13.78
CA ILE A 318 12.88 -9.30 14.85
C ILE A 318 14.11 -10.19 14.60
N HIS A 319 13.98 -11.23 13.78
CA HIS A 319 15.05 -12.20 13.50
C HIS A 319 15.69 -12.09 12.12
N THR A 320 15.30 -11.11 11.32
CA THR A 320 15.97 -10.74 10.07
C THR A 320 16.70 -9.41 10.23
#